data_891541e2b2cf23f982fc78f733febdc6
#
_entry.id   891541e2b2cf23f982fc78f733febdc6
#
_cell.length_a   1.000
_cell.length_b   1.000
_cell.length_c   1.000
_cell.angle_alpha   90.00
_cell.angle_beta   90.00
_cell.angle_gamma   90.00
#
_symmetry.space_group_name_H-M   'P 1'
#
loop_
_entity.id
_entity.type
_entity.pdbx_description
1 polymer ?
#
loop_
_entity_poly.entity_id
_entity_poly.type
_entity_poly.pdbx_seq_one_letter_code
_entity_poly.pdbx_strand_id
1 'polypeptide(L)'
;MTTLQTFPIQSPAQLSVHIKSLRKARGLTQTALGERIGVKQVRLADIENNPASVSLDQLLQVLHALDARLLLADTHTYAATMPAAPLTVRTPATDW
;
A
#
# COMPACT_ATOMS: atom_id res chain seq x y z
N MET A 1 -13.86 -5.31 -16.58
CA MET A 1 -14.07 -4.77 -15.63
C MET A 1 -13.18 -5.01 -14.58
N THR A 2 -12.79 -4.16 -13.91
CA THR A 2 -11.88 -4.35 -12.97
C THR A 2 -12.44 -4.26 -11.65
N THR A 3 -12.23 -5.12 -10.80
CA THR A 3 -12.74 -5.11 -9.47
C THR A 3 -11.60 -4.83 -8.57
N LEU A 4 -11.74 -3.87 -7.71
CA LEU A 4 -10.71 -3.60 -6.79
C LEU A 4 -10.69 -4.66 -5.75
N GLN A 5 -9.55 -5.24 -5.50
CA GLN A 5 -9.38 -6.14 -4.40
C GLN A 5 -8.69 -5.39 -3.30
N THR A 6 -9.26 -5.36 -2.12
CA THR A 6 -8.64 -4.64 -1.01
C THR A 6 -8.27 -5.62 0.09
N PHE A 7 -7.18 -5.34 0.76
CA PHE A 7 -6.68 -6.21 1.82
C PHE A 7 -6.49 -5.39 3.07
N PRO A 8 -7.12 -5.79 4.18
CA PRO A 8 -6.92 -5.04 5.42
C PRO A 8 -5.51 -5.29 5.94
N ILE A 9 -4.83 -4.23 6.27
CA ILE A 9 -3.48 -4.32 6.79
C ILE A 9 -3.48 -3.75 8.18
N GLN A 10 -3.22 -4.56 9.15
CA GLN A 10 -3.21 -4.12 10.54
C GLN A 10 -1.84 -4.26 11.18
N SER A 11 -0.88 -4.74 10.46
CA SER A 11 0.47 -4.85 10.98
C SER A 11 1.47 -4.84 9.84
N PRO A 12 2.72 -4.48 10.12
CA PRO A 12 3.72 -4.50 9.06
C PRO A 12 3.93 -5.90 8.47
N ALA A 13 3.78 -6.92 9.28
CA ALA A 13 3.94 -8.28 8.78
C ALA A 13 2.90 -8.61 7.71
N GLN A 14 1.68 -8.13 7.88
CA GLN A 14 0.66 -8.34 6.87
C GLN A 14 1.01 -7.62 5.59
N LEU A 15 1.51 -6.41 5.71
CA LEU A 15 1.90 -5.66 4.52
C LEU A 15 3.01 -6.38 3.78
N SER A 16 3.97 -6.94 4.50
CA SER A 16 5.06 -7.69 3.90
C SER A 16 4.53 -8.82 3.01
N VAL A 17 3.57 -9.57 3.53
CA VAL A 17 3.00 -10.67 2.78
C VAL A 17 2.33 -10.18 1.50
N HIS A 18 1.59 -9.09 1.59
CA HIS A 18 0.87 -8.60 0.43
C HIS A 18 1.80 -7.98 -0.62
N ILE A 19 2.86 -7.32 -0.19
CA ILE A 19 3.83 -6.80 -1.15
C ILE A 19 4.45 -7.94 -1.94
N LYS A 20 4.85 -9.00 -1.25
CA LYS A 20 5.45 -10.14 -1.95
C LYS A 20 4.45 -10.81 -2.88
N SER A 21 3.23 -10.95 -2.43
CA SER A 21 2.20 -11.60 -3.23
C SER A 21 1.90 -10.78 -4.48
N LEU A 22 1.79 -9.48 -4.35
CA LEU A 22 1.52 -8.63 -5.50
C LEU A 22 2.68 -8.65 -6.48
N ARG A 23 3.91 -8.65 -5.96
CA ARG A 23 5.07 -8.69 -6.83
C ARG A 23 5.07 -9.98 -7.66
N LYS A 24 4.80 -11.09 -7.01
CA LYS A 24 4.77 -12.36 -7.72
C LYS A 24 3.62 -12.43 -8.72
N ALA A 25 2.49 -11.86 -8.35
CA ALA A 25 1.34 -11.85 -9.26
C ALA A 25 1.63 -11.01 -10.50
N ARG A 26 2.51 -10.03 -10.40
CA ARG A 26 2.90 -9.23 -11.56
C ARG A 26 4.06 -9.86 -12.32
N GLY A 27 4.55 -11.01 -11.86
CA GLY A 27 5.67 -11.65 -12.53
C GLY A 27 7.00 -10.95 -12.36
N LEU A 28 7.16 -10.19 -11.29
CA LEU A 28 8.37 -9.42 -11.11
C LEU A 28 9.30 -10.07 -10.09
N THR A 29 10.58 -10.05 -10.39
CA THR A 29 11.57 -10.44 -9.41
C THR A 29 11.86 -9.24 -8.51
N GLN A 30 12.52 -9.46 -7.41
CA GLN A 30 12.93 -8.35 -6.55
C GLN A 30 13.81 -7.38 -7.32
N THR A 31 14.70 -7.89 -8.15
CA THR A 31 15.55 -7.03 -8.95
C THR A 31 14.72 -6.18 -9.91
N ALA A 32 13.75 -6.78 -10.57
CA ALA A 32 12.95 -6.04 -11.53
C ALA A 32 12.11 -4.96 -10.85
N LEU A 33 11.52 -5.29 -9.71
CA LEU A 33 10.75 -4.29 -8.99
C LEU A 33 11.67 -3.20 -8.46
N GLY A 34 12.84 -3.57 -7.96
CA GLY A 34 13.80 -2.57 -7.49
C GLY A 34 14.19 -1.60 -8.58
N GLU A 35 14.35 -2.10 -9.79
CA GLU A 35 14.71 -1.24 -10.91
C GLU A 35 13.63 -0.21 -11.18
N ARG A 36 12.39 -0.57 -10.98
CA ARG A 36 11.30 0.36 -11.24
C ARG A 36 11.29 1.54 -10.29
N ILE A 37 11.82 1.36 -9.10
CA ILE A 37 11.81 2.44 -8.12
C ILE A 37 13.22 2.94 -7.82
N GLY A 38 14.21 2.44 -8.55
CA GLY A 38 15.56 2.98 -8.41
C GLY A 38 16.35 2.44 -7.24
N VAL A 39 16.06 1.23 -6.79
CA VAL A 39 16.84 0.64 -5.70
C VAL A 39 17.37 -0.71 -6.12
N LYS A 40 18.38 -1.18 -5.43
CA LYS A 40 18.94 -2.48 -5.74
C LYS A 40 18.16 -3.59 -5.08
N GLN A 41 18.40 -4.80 -5.56
CA GLN A 41 17.67 -5.97 -5.09
C GLN A 41 17.76 -6.15 -3.57
N VAL A 42 18.93 -5.89 -2.99
CA VAL A 42 19.09 -6.05 -1.55
C VAL A 42 18.19 -5.08 -0.81
N ARG A 43 18.11 -3.85 -1.30
CA ARG A 43 17.24 -2.86 -0.66
C ARG A 43 15.79 -3.24 -0.82
N LEU A 44 15.40 -3.74 -1.99
CA LEU A 44 14.03 -4.14 -2.17
C LEU A 44 13.67 -5.31 -1.27
N ALA A 45 14.57 -6.27 -1.13
CA ALA A 45 14.31 -7.39 -0.23
C ALA A 45 14.09 -6.89 1.20
N ASP A 46 14.87 -5.90 1.61
CA ASP A 46 14.72 -5.33 2.94
C ASP A 46 13.36 -4.62 3.07
N ILE A 47 12.95 -3.90 2.06
CA ILE A 47 11.65 -3.23 2.08
C ILE A 47 10.52 -4.26 2.21
N GLU A 48 10.61 -5.34 1.45
CA GLU A 48 9.58 -6.37 1.53
C GLU A 48 9.54 -7.05 2.88
N ASN A 49 10.69 -7.33 3.44
CA ASN A 49 10.73 -8.09 4.67
C ASN A 49 10.58 -7.26 5.92
N ASN A 50 10.82 -5.97 5.82
CA ASN A 50 10.82 -5.13 7.00
C ASN A 50 10.16 -3.78 6.71
N PRO A 51 8.91 -3.80 6.29
CA PRO A 51 8.25 -2.54 5.92
C PRO A 51 8.09 -1.58 7.09
N ALA A 52 8.18 -2.09 8.32
CA ALA A 52 8.03 -1.21 9.47
C ALA A 52 9.14 -0.17 9.56
N SER A 53 10.30 -0.47 8.98
CA SER A 53 11.40 0.48 9.06
C SER A 53 11.55 1.30 7.79
N VAL A 54 10.59 1.26 6.91
CA VAL A 54 10.66 1.94 5.63
C VAL A 54 9.76 3.17 5.69
N SER A 55 10.18 4.26 5.10
CA SER A 55 9.36 5.47 5.11
C SER A 55 8.08 5.22 4.33
N LEU A 56 7.04 5.92 4.68
CA LEU A 56 5.79 5.82 3.96
C LEU A 56 5.97 6.21 2.50
N ASP A 57 6.80 7.21 2.24
CA ASP A 57 7.05 7.62 0.88
C ASP A 57 7.62 6.48 0.05
N GLN A 58 8.58 5.76 0.59
CA GLN A 58 9.17 4.65 -0.13
C GLN A 58 8.14 3.52 -0.31
N LEU A 59 7.32 3.27 0.70
CA LEU A 59 6.30 2.24 0.58
C LEU A 59 5.30 2.59 -0.51
N LEU A 60 4.92 3.85 -0.60
CA LEU A 60 4.00 4.26 -1.65
C LEU A 60 4.61 4.08 -3.04
N GLN A 61 5.92 4.31 -3.16
CA GLN A 61 6.60 4.08 -4.41
C GLN A 61 6.55 2.61 -4.82
N VAL A 62 6.77 1.72 -3.86
CA VAL A 62 6.72 0.29 -4.13
C VAL A 62 5.32 -0.12 -4.55
N LEU A 63 4.31 0.35 -3.82
CA LEU A 63 2.94 -0.01 -4.16
C LEU A 63 2.55 0.52 -5.53
N HIS A 64 2.95 1.73 -5.85
CA HIS A 64 2.65 2.30 -7.14
C HIS A 64 3.29 1.46 -8.27
N ALA A 65 4.51 1.01 -8.06
CA ALA A 65 5.17 0.18 -9.05
C ALA A 65 4.50 -1.17 -9.22
N LEU A 66 3.72 -1.59 -8.22
CA LEU A 66 2.97 -2.84 -8.29
C LEU A 66 1.53 -2.63 -8.76
N ASP A 67 1.20 -1.46 -9.23
CA ASP A 67 -0.16 -1.13 -9.61
C ASP A 67 -1.10 -1.26 -8.43
N ALA A 68 -0.65 -0.88 -7.26
CA ALA A 68 -1.46 -0.94 -6.05
C ALA A 68 -1.52 0.45 -5.44
N ARG A 69 -2.46 0.65 -4.55
CA ARG A 69 -2.55 1.93 -3.87
C ARG A 69 -2.96 1.70 -2.44
N LEU A 70 -2.61 2.61 -1.60
CA LEU A 70 -2.95 2.51 -0.21
C LEU A 70 -4.31 3.15 0.02
N LEU A 71 -5.19 2.45 0.69
CA LEU A 71 -6.51 2.96 1.02
C LEU A 71 -6.68 2.97 2.53
N LEU A 72 -7.39 3.96 2.99
CA LEU A 72 -7.68 4.05 4.40
C LEU A 72 -9.18 3.88 4.56
N ALA A 73 -9.60 2.90 5.31
CA ALA A 73 -11.01 2.65 5.52
C ALA A 73 -11.40 3.14 6.90
N ASP A 74 -12.45 3.91 6.95
CA ASP A 74 -12.97 4.36 8.23
C ASP A 74 -13.92 3.27 8.72
N THR A 75 -13.55 2.64 9.83
CA THR A 75 -14.36 1.54 10.32
C THR A 75 -15.26 1.96 11.46
N HIS A 76 -15.44 3.26 11.66
CA HIS A 76 -16.34 3.73 12.70
C HIS A 76 -17.76 3.30 12.32
N THR A 77 -18.49 2.76 13.28
CA THR A 77 -19.74 2.20 12.95
C THR A 77 -20.71 3.13 12.36
N TYR A 78 -20.75 4.37 12.73
CA TYR A 78 -21.78 5.19 12.22
C TYR A 78 -21.58 5.41 10.75
N ALA A 79 -20.46 5.09 10.27
CA ALA A 79 -20.20 5.26 8.87
C ALA A 79 -21.14 4.45 8.05
N ALA A 80 -21.65 3.42 8.60
CA ALA A 80 -22.53 2.60 7.84
C ALA A 80 -23.80 3.32 7.50
N THR A 81 -24.18 4.28 8.26
CA THR A 81 -25.40 4.94 7.95
C THR A 81 -25.13 6.18 7.17
N MET A 82 -23.94 6.49 6.92
CA MET A 82 -23.71 7.65 6.26
C MET A 82 -23.96 7.56 4.88
N PRO A 83 -24.40 8.38 4.34
CA PRO A 83 -24.79 8.31 3.06
C PRO A 83 -23.60 8.62 2.34
N ALA A 84 -23.31 8.34 1.62
CA ALA A 84 -22.30 8.60 0.88
C ALA A 84 -21.71 9.77 0.90
N ALA A 85 -21.61 10.29 1.52
CA ALA A 85 -21.07 11.39 1.58
C ALA A 85 -19.96 11.50 0.93
N PRO A 86 -19.62 11.81 0.38
CA PRO A 86 -18.64 12.01 -0.25
C PRO A 86 -17.51 12.23 0.11
N LEU A 87 -17.10 12.15 0.20
CA LEU A 87 -16.04 12.22 0.40
C LEU A 87 -15.40 13.30 0.33
N THR A 88 -15.73 14.01 0.48
CA THR A 88 -15.25 15.11 0.38
C THR A 88 -14.23 15.19 1.16
N VAL A 89 -13.45 15.17 1.13
CA VAL A 89 -12.43 15.24 1.79
C VAL A 89 -12.14 16.33 2.40
N ARG A 90 -12.35 16.90 2.84
CA ARG A 90 -12.07 17.87 3.48
C ARG A 90 -10.94 17.86 4.04
N THR A 91 -10.23 18.23 3.91
CA THR A 91 -9.10 18.30 4.36
C THR A 91 -8.78 18.66 5.46
N PRO A 92 -8.70 18.59 6.03
CA PRO A 92 -8.48 18.81 7.08
C PRO A 92 -7.51 19.20 7.55
N ALA A 93 -7.44 19.38 7.58
CA ALA A 93 -6.86 19.67 8.10
C ALA A 93 -5.85 19.59 8.54
N THR A 94 -5.62 19.47 8.62
CA THR A 94 -4.77 19.40 8.91
C THR A 94 -4.10 19.75 9.79
N ASP A 95 -4.32 19.87 10.29
CA ASP A 95 -3.83 20.27 11.16
C ASP A 95 -3.02 19.54 11.81
N TRP A 96 -2.53 19.06 11.90
CA TRP A 96 -1.69 18.45 12.62
C TRP A 96 -0.50 19.01 12.56
#